data_24a0546626697fcfb401d22b3d01ba28
#
_entry.id   24a0546626697fcfb401d22b3d01ba28
#
_cell.length_a   1.000
_cell.length_b   1.000
_cell.length_c   1.000
_cell.angle_alpha   90.00
_cell.angle_beta   90.00
_cell.angle_gamma   90.00
#
_symmetry.space_group_name_H-M   'P 1'
#
loop_
_entity.id
_entity.type
_entity.pdbx_description
1 polymer ?
#
loop_
_entity_poly.entity_id
_entity_poly.type
_entity_poly.pdbx_seq_one_letter_code
_entity_poly.pdbx_strand_id
1 'polypeptide(L)'
;HALTKYPSGGGDVLMGAVTTRDEALHLKLKFAHMRMGWGVGANDAEAVLRALPSLPLRYAAQDAAGRRLAQWWAAQPQVAQLLHPALPGSPGHAHWASHCRAAAGLFSVVFHEHIAAERVDAFVDALRLFKLGYSWAGPVSLAVPYALGGMRQRPAWKGALVRFSLGLENVDDLIADCEQALKASGLR
;
A
#
# COMPACT_ATOMS: atom_id res chain seq x y z
N HIS A 1 3.22 14.53 7.61
CA HIS A 1 2.69 13.69 6.54
C HIS A 1 3.71 13.49 5.44
N ALA A 2 3.79 12.29 4.88
CA ALA A 2 4.62 12.02 3.72
C ALA A 2 3.88 12.48 2.44
N LEU A 3 4.31 13.57 1.84
CA LEU A 3 3.79 14.03 0.55
C LEU A 3 4.24 13.14 -0.61
N THR A 4 5.29 12.36 -0.41
CA THR A 4 5.81 11.31 -1.32
C THR A 4 4.74 10.31 -1.77
N LYS A 5 3.69 10.08 -0.96
CA LYS A 5 2.67 9.04 -1.19
C LYS A 5 1.44 9.63 -1.92
N TYR A 6 0.25 9.48 -1.38
CA TYR A 6 -0.99 9.93 -2.00
C TYR A 6 -1.00 11.40 -2.44
N PRO A 7 -0.39 12.37 -1.71
CA PRO A 7 -0.43 13.75 -2.15
C PRO A 7 0.28 14.00 -3.49
N SER A 8 1.50 13.50 -3.69
CA SER A 8 2.17 13.61 -4.99
C SER A 8 1.60 12.64 -6.03
N GLY A 9 1.32 11.41 -5.61
CA GLY A 9 0.66 10.38 -6.43
C GLY A 9 1.43 9.88 -7.65
N GLY A 10 2.57 10.48 -7.99
CA GLY A 10 3.40 10.10 -9.13
C GLY A 10 4.45 9.03 -8.80
N GLY A 11 4.83 8.93 -7.52
CA GLY A 11 5.95 8.08 -7.10
C GLY A 11 7.33 8.66 -7.40
N ASP A 12 7.41 9.93 -7.75
CA ASP A 12 8.56 10.67 -8.28
C ASP A 12 9.05 11.80 -7.36
N VAL A 13 8.36 12.07 -6.26
CA VAL A 13 8.70 13.10 -5.28
C VAL A 13 9.03 12.50 -3.93
N LEU A 14 10.10 12.95 -3.30
CA LEU A 14 10.44 12.63 -1.91
C LEU A 14 10.31 13.89 -1.04
N MET A 15 9.16 14.05 -0.37
CA MET A 15 8.85 15.23 0.40
C MET A 15 8.00 14.90 1.62
N GLY A 16 8.15 15.69 2.68
CA GLY A 16 7.31 15.67 3.86
C GLY A 16 6.67 17.02 4.14
N ALA A 17 5.62 17.02 4.96
CA ALA A 17 5.00 18.23 5.48
C ALA A 17 4.64 18.06 6.95
N VAL A 18 4.81 19.12 7.71
CA VAL A 18 4.29 19.25 9.07
C VAL A 18 3.39 20.48 9.11
N THR A 19 2.18 20.31 9.63
CA THR A 19 1.21 21.38 9.81
C THR A 19 0.81 21.47 11.28
N THR A 20 0.66 22.69 11.79
CA THR A 20 0.21 22.95 13.15
C THR A 20 -0.61 24.24 13.19
N ARG A 21 -1.52 24.35 14.17
CA ARG A 21 -2.25 25.59 14.48
C ARG A 21 -1.60 26.38 15.62
N ASP A 22 -0.63 25.79 16.30
CA ASP A 22 0.14 26.43 17.38
C ASP A 22 1.29 27.23 16.77
N GLU A 23 1.27 28.55 16.95
CA GLU A 23 2.26 29.46 16.40
C GLU A 23 3.65 29.24 17.02
N ALA A 24 3.74 29.00 18.32
CA ALA A 24 5.02 28.76 18.99
C ALA A 24 5.66 27.46 18.48
N LEU A 25 4.86 26.41 18.28
CA LEU A 25 5.33 25.16 17.67
C LEU A 25 5.72 25.39 16.20
N HIS A 26 4.94 26.17 15.43
CA HIS A 26 5.27 26.49 14.05
C HIS A 26 6.65 27.16 13.95
N LEU A 27 6.92 28.16 14.80
CA LEU A 27 8.22 28.84 14.81
C LEU A 27 9.36 27.90 15.16
N LYS A 28 9.19 27.01 16.15
CA LYS A 28 10.20 26.00 16.50
C LYS A 28 10.51 25.07 15.31
N LEU A 29 9.47 24.59 14.62
CA LEU A 29 9.63 23.75 13.44
C LEU A 29 10.31 24.50 12.29
N LYS A 30 9.89 25.74 12.03
CA LYS A 30 10.50 26.59 11.00
C LYS A 30 11.99 26.83 11.27
N PHE A 31 12.36 27.15 12.50
CA PHE A 31 13.76 27.34 12.87
C PHE A 31 14.58 26.03 12.79
N ALA A 32 14.00 24.90 13.21
CA ALA A 32 14.64 23.61 13.06
C ALA A 32 14.91 23.29 11.57
N HIS A 33 13.90 23.43 10.73
CA HIS A 33 13.98 23.24 9.28
C HIS A 33 15.10 24.12 8.65
N MET A 34 15.10 25.40 8.99
CA MET A 34 16.09 26.37 8.49
C MET A 34 17.51 26.02 8.94
N ARG A 35 17.72 25.72 10.24
CA ARG A 35 19.04 25.42 10.82
C ARG A 35 19.61 24.10 10.35
N MET A 36 18.75 23.10 10.07
CA MET A 36 19.13 21.79 9.57
C MET A 36 19.31 21.76 8.05
N GLY A 37 19.00 22.85 7.36
CA GLY A 37 19.12 22.91 5.90
C GLY A 37 18.16 21.99 5.15
N TRP A 38 16.99 21.68 5.72
CA TRP A 38 15.99 20.81 5.09
C TRP A 38 15.19 21.56 4.02
N GLY A 39 15.89 22.15 3.08
CA GLY A 39 15.25 22.84 1.95
C GLY A 39 14.51 21.88 1.04
N VAL A 40 13.46 22.40 0.38
CA VAL A 40 12.67 21.68 -0.61
C VAL A 40 12.90 22.31 -1.98
N GLY A 41 13.13 21.49 -3.00
CA GLY A 41 13.25 21.94 -4.39
C GLY A 41 11.94 22.53 -4.90
N ALA A 42 12.02 23.63 -5.66
CA ALA A 42 10.85 24.29 -6.23
C ALA A 42 10.09 23.34 -7.17
N ASN A 43 10.79 22.51 -7.92
CA ASN A 43 10.18 21.50 -8.81
C ASN A 43 9.40 20.44 -8.04
N ASP A 44 9.90 19.98 -6.89
CA ASP A 44 9.21 19.00 -6.04
C ASP A 44 7.96 19.62 -5.42
N ALA A 45 8.04 20.86 -4.94
CA ALA A 45 6.91 21.59 -4.40
C ALA A 45 5.83 21.81 -5.48
N GLU A 46 6.21 22.17 -6.69
CA GLU A 46 5.32 22.37 -7.84
C GLU A 46 4.65 21.04 -8.24
N ALA A 47 5.40 19.95 -8.32
CA ALA A 47 4.85 18.64 -8.64
C ALA A 47 3.77 18.18 -7.64
N VAL A 48 4.00 18.39 -6.34
CA VAL A 48 2.99 18.12 -5.31
C VAL A 48 1.78 19.04 -5.46
N LEU A 49 2.00 20.34 -5.62
CA LEU A 49 0.92 21.34 -5.75
C LEU A 49 0.01 21.00 -6.95
N ARG A 50 0.59 20.60 -8.06
CA ARG A 50 -0.14 20.20 -9.28
C ARG A 50 -0.91 18.89 -9.09
N ALA A 51 -0.42 17.96 -8.27
CA ALA A 51 -1.07 16.68 -8.00
C ALA A 51 -2.23 16.77 -6.99
N LEU A 52 -2.21 17.73 -6.06
CA LEU A 52 -3.21 17.84 -4.98
C LEU A 52 -4.67 17.89 -5.47
N PRO A 53 -5.05 18.63 -6.53
CA PRO A 53 -6.44 18.68 -7.00
C PRO A 53 -7.01 17.32 -7.41
N SER A 54 -6.17 16.39 -7.91
CA SER A 54 -6.58 15.05 -8.31
C SER A 54 -6.53 14.02 -7.17
N LEU A 55 -6.01 14.39 -6.00
CA LEU A 55 -5.87 13.47 -4.85
C LEU A 55 -7.17 12.74 -4.49
N PRO A 56 -8.33 13.42 -4.33
CA PRO A 56 -9.57 12.73 -3.97
C PRO A 56 -9.99 11.68 -5.00
N LEU A 57 -9.82 11.98 -6.29
CA LEU A 57 -10.17 11.08 -7.40
C LEU A 57 -9.27 9.84 -7.40
N ARG A 58 -7.96 10.03 -7.31
CA ARG A 58 -6.97 8.94 -7.27
C ARG A 58 -7.18 8.05 -6.04
N TYR A 59 -7.37 8.67 -4.89
CA TYR A 59 -7.61 7.94 -3.64
C TYR A 59 -8.87 7.10 -3.70
N ALA A 60 -9.98 7.65 -4.22
CA ALA A 60 -11.24 6.91 -4.38
C ALA A 60 -11.10 5.74 -5.35
N ALA A 61 -10.41 5.93 -6.47
CA ALA A 61 -10.16 4.87 -7.44
C ALA A 61 -9.33 3.73 -6.83
N GLN A 62 -8.25 4.07 -6.12
CA GLN A 62 -7.40 3.09 -5.45
C GLN A 62 -8.12 2.37 -4.30
N ASP A 63 -8.97 3.05 -3.52
CA ASP A 63 -9.79 2.41 -2.47
C ASP A 63 -10.80 1.42 -3.08
N ALA A 64 -11.48 1.80 -4.14
CA ALA A 64 -12.43 0.92 -4.82
C ALA A 64 -11.74 -0.32 -5.42
N ALA A 65 -10.63 -0.12 -6.13
CA ALA A 65 -9.84 -1.21 -6.69
C ALA A 65 -9.25 -2.12 -5.58
N GLY A 66 -8.73 -1.52 -4.51
CA GLY A 66 -8.19 -2.24 -3.36
C GLY A 66 -9.22 -3.15 -2.71
N ARG A 67 -10.43 -2.65 -2.45
CA ARG A 67 -11.53 -3.46 -1.90
C ARG A 67 -11.93 -4.60 -2.83
N ARG A 68 -12.05 -4.34 -4.12
CA ARG A 68 -12.45 -5.35 -5.10
C ARG A 68 -11.43 -6.47 -5.22
N LEU A 69 -10.15 -6.14 -5.35
CA LEU A 69 -9.08 -7.13 -5.40
C LEU A 69 -8.97 -7.90 -4.07
N ALA A 70 -9.12 -7.22 -2.93
CA ALA A 70 -9.09 -7.86 -1.62
C ALA A 70 -10.27 -8.84 -1.45
N GLN A 71 -11.47 -8.51 -1.91
CA GLN A 71 -12.63 -9.43 -1.91
C GLN A 71 -12.39 -10.64 -2.79
N TRP A 72 -11.77 -10.46 -3.96
CA TRP A 72 -11.38 -11.57 -4.82
C TRP A 72 -10.37 -12.49 -4.12
N TRP A 73 -9.36 -11.91 -3.43
CA TRP A 73 -8.39 -12.68 -2.65
C TRP A 73 -9.05 -13.43 -1.48
N ALA A 74 -10.03 -12.84 -0.81
CA ALA A 74 -10.75 -13.50 0.29
C ALA A 74 -11.47 -14.80 -0.14
N ALA A 75 -11.79 -14.95 -1.42
CA ALA A 75 -12.41 -16.13 -1.98
C ALA A 75 -11.38 -17.19 -2.48
N GLN A 76 -10.08 -16.91 -2.41
CA GLN A 76 -9.07 -17.84 -2.89
C GLN A 76 -8.69 -18.88 -1.82
N PRO A 77 -8.64 -20.19 -2.16
CA PRO A 77 -8.36 -21.26 -1.19
C PRO A 77 -6.94 -21.23 -0.62
N GLN A 78 -6.02 -20.47 -1.22
CA GLN A 78 -4.65 -20.32 -0.74
C GLN A 78 -4.53 -19.35 0.43
N VAL A 79 -5.57 -18.53 0.69
CA VAL A 79 -5.54 -17.44 1.65
C VAL A 79 -5.97 -17.92 3.04
N ALA A 80 -5.07 -17.83 3.99
CA ALA A 80 -5.36 -18.08 5.40
C ALA A 80 -6.02 -16.86 6.06
N GLN A 81 -5.57 -15.66 5.69
CA GLN A 81 -6.11 -14.41 6.23
C GLN A 81 -5.90 -13.24 5.27
N LEU A 82 -6.92 -12.41 5.18
CA LEU A 82 -6.85 -11.13 4.49
C LEU A 82 -6.71 -10.00 5.50
N LEU A 83 -5.76 -9.11 5.27
CA LEU A 83 -5.48 -7.94 6.11
C LEU A 83 -5.87 -6.65 5.36
N HIS A 84 -7.15 -6.37 5.30
CA HIS A 84 -7.70 -5.14 4.72
C HIS A 84 -8.67 -4.51 5.73
N PRO A 85 -8.29 -3.40 6.40
CA PRO A 85 -9.01 -2.90 7.57
C PRO A 85 -10.48 -2.54 7.32
N ALA A 86 -10.83 -2.19 6.09
CA ALA A 86 -12.21 -1.88 5.72
C ALA A 86 -13.10 -3.11 5.48
N LEU A 87 -12.55 -4.32 5.49
CA LEU A 87 -13.33 -5.53 5.30
C LEU A 87 -13.62 -6.22 6.66
N PRO A 88 -14.88 -6.64 6.90
CA PRO A 88 -15.22 -7.42 8.08
C PRO A 88 -14.34 -8.68 8.19
N GLY A 89 -13.95 -9.05 9.41
CA GLY A 89 -13.04 -10.18 9.65
C GLY A 89 -11.55 -9.82 9.63
N SER A 90 -11.17 -8.64 9.11
CA SER A 90 -9.80 -8.16 9.25
C SER A 90 -9.51 -7.71 10.69
N PRO A 91 -8.33 -8.02 11.25
CA PRO A 91 -7.95 -7.52 12.57
C PRO A 91 -8.04 -6.00 12.63
N GLY A 92 -8.66 -5.47 13.68
CA GLY A 92 -8.83 -4.03 13.88
C GLY A 92 -9.92 -3.37 13.04
N HIS A 93 -10.76 -4.12 12.31
CA HIS A 93 -11.87 -3.58 11.52
C HIS A 93 -12.80 -2.65 12.33
N ALA A 94 -13.13 -3.00 13.57
CA ALA A 94 -13.98 -2.17 14.43
C ALA A 94 -13.38 -0.79 14.70
N HIS A 95 -12.06 -0.70 14.91
CA HIS A 95 -11.37 0.57 15.08
C HIS A 95 -11.36 1.37 13.77
N TRP A 96 -11.09 0.70 12.64
CA TRP A 96 -11.17 1.38 11.35
C TRP A 96 -12.56 1.93 11.09
N ALA A 97 -13.61 1.14 11.31
CA ALA A 97 -15.01 1.53 11.07
C ALA A 97 -15.44 2.74 11.93
N SER A 98 -14.89 2.89 13.15
CA SER A 98 -15.21 4.02 14.03
C SER A 98 -14.45 5.31 13.68
N HIS A 99 -13.30 5.25 13.00
CA HIS A 99 -12.43 6.40 12.77
C HIS A 99 -12.19 6.75 11.31
N CYS A 100 -12.44 5.81 10.38
CA CYS A 100 -12.09 5.96 8.98
C CYS A 100 -13.31 5.81 8.06
N ARG A 101 -13.26 6.44 6.89
CA ARG A 101 -14.30 6.34 5.85
C ARG A 101 -13.82 5.60 4.60
N ALA A 102 -12.51 5.57 4.39
CA ALA A 102 -11.89 4.92 3.25
C ALA A 102 -10.57 4.25 3.68
N ALA A 103 -10.08 3.27 2.94
CA ALA A 103 -8.93 2.44 3.31
C ALA A 103 -7.77 2.55 2.34
N ALA A 104 -7.91 3.36 1.28
CA ALA A 104 -6.91 3.47 0.22
C ALA A 104 -6.65 2.13 -0.52
N GLY A 105 -5.56 2.03 -1.26
CA GLY A 105 -5.25 0.86 -2.09
C GLY A 105 -4.20 -0.08 -1.50
N LEU A 106 -4.04 -0.13 -0.17
CA LEU A 106 -2.99 -0.92 0.47
C LEU A 106 -3.60 -2.02 1.35
N PHE A 107 -3.25 -3.28 1.09
CA PHE A 107 -3.67 -4.42 1.91
C PHE A 107 -2.64 -5.55 1.84
N SER A 108 -2.81 -6.58 2.65
CA SER A 108 -1.94 -7.76 2.63
C SER A 108 -2.75 -9.05 2.65
N VAL A 109 -2.16 -10.08 2.04
CA VAL A 109 -2.66 -11.45 2.01
C VAL A 109 -1.68 -12.33 2.76
N VAL A 110 -2.17 -13.13 3.70
CA VAL A 110 -1.42 -14.17 4.38
C VAL A 110 -1.82 -15.51 3.77
N PHE A 111 -0.87 -16.23 3.24
CA PHE A 111 -1.06 -17.57 2.68
C PHE A 111 -1.11 -18.62 3.79
N HIS A 112 -1.71 -19.78 3.52
CA HIS A 112 -1.70 -20.90 4.47
C HIS A 112 -0.27 -21.36 4.79
N GLU A 113 -0.02 -21.78 6.03
CA GLU A 113 1.29 -22.20 6.55
C GLU A 113 1.92 -23.36 5.77
N HIS A 114 1.11 -24.24 5.18
CA HIS A 114 1.59 -25.35 4.37
C HIS A 114 2.11 -24.94 2.98
N ILE A 115 1.89 -23.69 2.57
CA ILE A 115 2.41 -23.17 1.31
C ILE A 115 3.82 -22.64 1.55
N ALA A 116 4.79 -23.24 0.88
CA ALA A 116 6.20 -22.85 0.99
C ALA A 116 6.41 -21.39 0.52
N ALA A 117 7.27 -20.66 1.22
CA ALA A 117 7.54 -19.24 0.92
C ALA A 117 8.09 -19.08 -0.50
N GLU A 118 8.90 -20.01 -0.97
CA GLU A 118 9.48 -20.00 -2.33
C GLU A 118 8.40 -20.06 -3.42
N ARG A 119 7.25 -20.70 -3.15
CA ARG A 119 6.11 -20.70 -4.09
C ARG A 119 5.38 -19.37 -4.10
N VAL A 120 5.32 -18.70 -2.95
CA VAL A 120 4.76 -17.34 -2.85
C VAL A 120 5.68 -16.33 -3.54
N ASP A 121 6.99 -16.49 -3.41
CA ASP A 121 7.97 -15.67 -4.14
C ASP A 121 7.83 -15.91 -5.66
N ALA A 122 7.73 -17.16 -6.11
CA ALA A 122 7.49 -17.50 -7.51
C ALA A 122 6.15 -16.93 -8.04
N PHE A 123 5.13 -16.86 -7.21
CA PHE A 123 3.88 -16.18 -7.54
C PHE A 123 4.11 -14.66 -7.79
N VAL A 124 4.83 -13.99 -6.89
CA VAL A 124 5.11 -12.56 -7.04
C VAL A 124 5.97 -12.29 -8.28
N ASP A 125 6.96 -13.14 -8.55
CA ASP A 125 7.82 -13.05 -9.74
C ASP A 125 7.06 -13.28 -11.06
N ALA A 126 5.98 -14.06 -11.01
CA ALA A 126 5.13 -14.31 -12.18
C ALA A 126 4.13 -13.19 -12.50
N LEU A 127 3.96 -12.21 -11.61
CA LEU A 127 3.12 -11.03 -11.87
C LEU A 127 3.70 -10.17 -13.00
N ARG A 128 2.84 -9.69 -13.88
CA ARG A 128 3.22 -8.91 -15.08
C ARG A 128 2.89 -7.43 -14.95
N LEU A 129 1.72 -7.13 -14.37
CA LEU A 129 1.26 -5.76 -14.14
C LEU A 129 1.79 -5.21 -12.83
N PHE A 130 1.66 -5.97 -11.75
CA PHE A 130 2.30 -5.60 -10.49
C PHE A 130 3.82 -5.58 -10.64
N LYS A 131 4.44 -4.53 -10.10
CA LYS A 131 5.90 -4.44 -10.02
C LYS A 131 6.37 -4.73 -8.59
N LEU A 132 7.56 -5.28 -8.45
CA LEU A 132 8.15 -5.49 -7.13
C LEU A 132 8.57 -4.14 -6.52
N GLY A 133 8.06 -3.83 -5.33
CA GLY A 133 8.40 -2.57 -4.68
C GLY A 133 7.80 -2.35 -3.31
N TYR A 134 8.53 -1.61 -2.46
CA TYR A 134 8.17 -1.32 -1.07
C TYR A 134 7.34 -0.03 -0.90
N SER A 135 7.13 0.75 -1.96
CA SER A 135 6.34 1.99 -1.90
C SER A 135 4.83 1.70 -1.98
N TRP A 136 4.03 2.75 -2.08
CA TRP A 136 2.59 2.70 -2.28
C TRP A 136 2.07 4.06 -2.77
N ALA A 137 0.81 4.09 -3.18
CA ALA A 137 0.08 5.29 -3.61
C ALA A 137 0.53 5.92 -4.93
N GLY A 138 1.46 5.28 -5.66
CA GLY A 138 1.81 5.67 -7.02
C GLY A 138 0.78 5.21 -8.05
N PRO A 139 0.97 5.55 -9.34
CA PRO A 139 0.07 5.17 -10.40
C PRO A 139 0.20 3.69 -10.80
N VAL A 140 1.31 3.04 -10.43
CA VAL A 140 1.64 1.64 -10.74
C VAL A 140 1.39 0.76 -9.54
N SER A 141 0.72 -0.36 -9.75
CA SER A 141 0.47 -1.37 -8.73
C SER A 141 1.75 -2.10 -8.34
N LEU A 142 1.92 -2.31 -7.04
CA LEU A 142 3.09 -2.96 -6.46
C LEU A 142 2.68 -4.19 -5.63
N ALA A 143 3.51 -5.23 -5.70
CA ALA A 143 3.43 -6.38 -4.80
C ALA A 143 4.79 -6.64 -4.17
N VAL A 144 4.81 -7.08 -2.92
CA VAL A 144 6.06 -7.43 -2.24
C VAL A 144 5.82 -8.52 -1.21
N PRO A 145 6.59 -9.64 -1.25
CA PRO A 145 6.55 -10.68 -0.23
C PRO A 145 7.33 -10.23 1.02
N TYR A 146 6.92 -10.72 2.18
CA TYR A 146 7.57 -10.45 3.45
C TYR A 146 7.90 -11.73 4.19
N ALA A 147 9.16 -11.89 4.57
CA ALA A 147 9.61 -12.89 5.52
C ALA A 147 9.39 -12.38 6.96
N LEU A 148 8.27 -12.76 7.57
CA LEU A 148 7.84 -12.23 8.87
C LEU A 148 8.72 -12.70 10.04
N GLY A 149 9.38 -13.85 9.92
CA GLY A 149 10.18 -14.45 10.99
C GLY A 149 11.34 -13.58 11.49
N GLY A 150 11.88 -12.71 10.64
CA GLY A 150 12.93 -11.74 10.99
C GLY A 150 12.44 -10.39 11.47
N MET A 151 11.14 -10.09 11.32
CA MET A 151 10.59 -8.75 11.59
C MET A 151 10.00 -8.61 12.98
N ARG A 152 9.52 -9.69 13.60
CA ARG A 152 8.89 -9.71 14.92
C ARG A 152 9.27 -10.95 15.68
N GLN A 153 9.48 -10.82 16.97
CA GLN A 153 9.81 -11.97 17.85
C GLN A 153 8.68 -13.03 17.89
N ARG A 154 7.45 -12.64 17.68
CA ARG A 154 6.26 -13.52 17.62
C ARG A 154 5.30 -12.98 16.56
N PRO A 155 5.42 -13.38 15.30
CA PRO A 155 4.45 -13.03 14.28
C PRO A 155 3.08 -13.60 14.63
N ALA A 156 2.03 -12.82 14.44
CA ALA A 156 0.65 -13.27 14.64
C ALA A 156 0.22 -14.30 13.57
N TRP A 157 0.94 -14.35 12.46
CA TRP A 157 0.68 -15.24 11.31
C TRP A 157 1.91 -16.05 11.02
N LYS A 158 1.68 -17.31 10.62
CA LYS A 158 2.75 -18.28 10.34
C LYS A 158 3.05 -18.45 8.85
N GLY A 159 2.07 -18.18 7.99
CA GLY A 159 2.23 -18.28 6.54
C GLY A 159 3.01 -17.10 5.94
N ALA A 160 3.43 -17.24 4.68
CA ALA A 160 4.03 -16.15 3.92
C ALA A 160 3.02 -15.03 3.71
N LEU A 161 3.49 -13.78 3.69
CA LEU A 161 2.66 -12.59 3.50
C LEU A 161 3.06 -11.86 2.23
N VAL A 162 2.10 -11.48 1.41
CA VAL A 162 2.30 -10.55 0.29
C VAL A 162 1.50 -9.29 0.54
N ARG A 163 2.17 -8.14 0.46
CA ARG A 163 1.52 -6.82 0.50
C ARG A 163 1.27 -6.34 -0.92
N PHE A 164 0.05 -5.91 -1.18
CA PHE A 164 -0.37 -5.26 -2.42
C PHE A 164 -0.59 -3.77 -2.19
N SER A 165 -0.16 -2.97 -3.15
CA SER A 165 -0.48 -1.56 -3.26
C SER A 165 -1.04 -1.28 -4.65
N LEU A 166 -2.30 -0.88 -4.72
CA LEU A 166 -2.98 -0.65 -5.99
C LEU A 166 -2.59 0.71 -6.57
N GLY A 167 -2.27 0.69 -7.85
CA GLY A 167 -2.10 1.88 -8.68
C GLY A 167 -3.42 2.36 -9.27
N LEU A 168 -3.38 2.75 -10.54
CA LEU A 168 -4.53 3.27 -11.29
C LEU A 168 -4.90 2.38 -12.49
N GLU A 169 -4.34 1.18 -12.56
CA GLU A 169 -4.67 0.20 -13.60
C GLU A 169 -6.10 -0.32 -13.42
N ASN A 170 -6.66 -0.90 -14.47
CA ASN A 170 -7.96 -1.56 -14.40
C ASN A 170 -7.90 -2.75 -13.43
N VAL A 171 -8.80 -2.79 -12.48
CA VAL A 171 -8.80 -3.83 -11.43
C VAL A 171 -9.10 -5.23 -11.98
N ASP A 172 -9.83 -5.37 -13.09
CA ASP A 172 -10.06 -6.67 -13.71
C ASP A 172 -8.78 -7.22 -14.32
N ASP A 173 -7.95 -6.36 -14.92
CA ASP A 173 -6.64 -6.75 -15.42
C ASP A 173 -5.70 -7.17 -14.28
N LEU A 174 -5.75 -6.47 -13.15
CA LEU A 174 -4.97 -6.84 -11.96
C LEU A 174 -5.42 -8.19 -11.37
N ILE A 175 -6.73 -8.49 -11.38
CA ILE A 175 -7.26 -9.80 -10.98
C ILE A 175 -6.77 -10.88 -11.95
N ALA A 176 -6.85 -10.64 -13.25
CA ALA A 176 -6.38 -11.57 -14.27
C ALA A 176 -4.86 -11.82 -14.15
N ASP A 177 -4.09 -10.79 -13.79
CA ASP A 177 -2.66 -10.92 -13.54
C ASP A 177 -2.38 -11.81 -12.31
N CYS A 178 -3.13 -11.63 -11.22
CA CYS A 178 -3.03 -12.53 -10.06
C CYS A 178 -3.43 -13.97 -10.42
N GLU A 179 -4.48 -14.17 -11.23
CA GLU A 179 -4.91 -15.51 -11.65
C GLU A 179 -3.86 -16.25 -12.49
N GLN A 180 -3.27 -15.57 -13.46
CA GLN A 180 -2.22 -16.17 -14.29
C GLN A 180 -0.97 -16.48 -13.46
N ALA A 181 -0.60 -15.61 -12.51
CA ALA A 181 0.54 -15.81 -11.63
C ALA A 181 0.35 -16.99 -10.66
N LEU A 182 -0.87 -17.15 -10.09
CA LEU A 182 -1.21 -18.34 -9.28
C LEU A 182 -1.08 -19.65 -10.07
N LYS A 183 -1.50 -19.66 -11.34
CA LYS A 183 -1.32 -20.83 -12.22
C LYS A 183 0.15 -21.07 -12.53
N ALA A 184 0.91 -20.03 -12.89
CA ALA A 184 2.32 -20.13 -13.24
C ALA A 184 3.19 -20.64 -12.06
N SER A 185 2.87 -20.25 -10.84
CA SER A 185 3.58 -20.68 -9.61
C SER A 185 3.11 -22.05 -9.09
N GLY A 186 2.09 -22.66 -9.71
CA GLY A 186 1.52 -23.92 -9.26
C GLY A 186 0.75 -23.83 -7.94
N LEU A 187 0.26 -22.64 -7.59
CA LEU A 187 -0.61 -22.41 -6.43
C LEU A 187 -2.11 -22.62 -6.76
N ARG A 188 -2.42 -22.78 -8.03
CA ARG A 188 -3.78 -23.05 -8.53
C ARG A 188 -3.78 -24.21 -9.51
#